data_3a01b88654e8a1e8683ec137e7d69257
#
_entry.id   3a01b88654e8a1e8683ec137e7d69257
#
_cell.length_a   1.000
_cell.length_b   1.000
_cell.length_c   1.000
_cell.angle_alpha   90.00
_cell.angle_beta   90.00
_cell.angle_gamma   90.00
#
_symmetry.space_group_name_H-M   'P 1'
#
loop_
_entity.id
_entity.type
_entity.pdbx_description
1 polymer ?
#
loop_
_entity_poly.entity_id
_entity_poly.type
_entity_poly.pdbx_seq_one_letter_code
_entity_poly.pdbx_strand_id
1 'polypeptide(L)'
;MAIATNAGFVELAKHATGTGSPVAWTYMALGTDTGPGNNDNATSTTLKAENTTSNGLQRTATGVTASVVTTTVTNDTAQWVKTFTSTATMTITEAGIFNASSGGDMLVYGELSPTAPMVSTDTLTLTIKCQFKAAS
;
A
#
# COMPACT_ATOMS: atom_id res chain seq x y z
N MET A 1 -2.74 -11.48 -1.86
CA MET A 1 -3.73 -11.12 -0.81
C MET A 1 -3.17 -9.95 -0.02
N ALA A 2 -3.97 -8.96 0.28
CA ALA A 2 -3.54 -7.83 1.09
C ALA A 2 -3.67 -8.16 2.59
N ILE A 3 -2.68 -7.74 3.38
CA ILE A 3 -2.62 -7.97 4.82
C ILE A 3 -2.61 -6.62 5.53
N ALA A 4 -3.53 -6.39 6.45
CA ALA A 4 -3.49 -5.25 7.35
C ALA A 4 -2.43 -5.48 8.44
N THR A 5 -1.68 -4.45 8.77
CA THR A 5 -0.57 -4.55 9.73
C THR A 5 -0.98 -4.15 11.14
N ASN A 6 -0.24 -4.61 12.13
CA ASN A 6 -0.43 -4.18 13.53
C ASN A 6 -0.18 -2.67 13.70
N ALA A 7 0.82 -2.11 13.01
CA ALA A 7 1.08 -0.67 13.01
C ALA A 7 -0.13 0.10 12.44
N GLY A 8 -0.74 -0.40 11.37
CA GLY A 8 -1.97 0.17 10.80
C GLY A 8 -3.13 0.15 11.80
N PHE A 9 -3.31 -0.93 12.55
CA PHE A 9 -4.36 -1.00 13.57
C PHE A 9 -4.14 -0.02 14.73
N VAL A 10 -2.89 0.19 15.14
CA VAL A 10 -2.56 1.21 16.16
C VAL A 10 -2.94 2.61 15.67
N GLU A 11 -2.59 2.96 14.45
CA GLU A 11 -2.96 4.26 13.87
C GLU A 11 -4.48 4.38 13.68
N LEU A 12 -5.17 3.33 13.26
CA LEU A 12 -6.65 3.32 13.19
C LEU A 12 -7.29 3.59 14.56
N ALA A 13 -6.76 3.01 15.63
CA ALA A 13 -7.24 3.28 16.99
C ALA A 13 -7.05 4.76 17.39
N LYS A 14 -5.93 5.36 17.00
CA LYS A 14 -5.69 6.81 17.19
C LYS A 14 -6.69 7.65 16.40
N HIS A 15 -6.96 7.29 15.13
CA HIS A 15 -7.99 7.96 14.32
C HIS A 15 -9.36 7.87 14.97
N ALA A 16 -9.74 6.69 15.46
CA ALA A 16 -11.05 6.47 16.08
C ALA A 16 -11.23 7.26 17.39
N THR A 17 -10.16 7.48 18.14
CA THR A 17 -10.21 8.19 19.43
C THR A 17 -9.83 9.67 19.31
N GLY A 18 -9.29 10.11 18.18
CA GLY A 18 -8.76 11.46 18.00
C GLY A 18 -7.52 11.76 18.84
N THR A 19 -6.81 10.71 19.32
CA THR A 19 -5.61 10.86 20.16
C THR A 19 -4.33 10.66 19.36
N GLY A 20 -3.21 11.24 19.84
CA GLY A 20 -1.89 11.00 19.26
C GLY A 20 -1.63 11.61 17.91
N SER A 21 -2.42 12.59 17.47
CA SER A 21 -2.26 13.27 16.16
C SER A 21 -2.13 12.28 14.99
N PRO A 22 -3.14 11.46 14.72
CA PRO A 22 -3.08 10.44 13.67
C PRO A 22 -2.85 11.09 12.30
N VAL A 23 -2.04 10.45 11.46
CA VAL A 23 -1.71 10.90 10.10
C VAL A 23 -2.38 9.99 9.08
N ALA A 24 -3.05 10.59 8.10
CA ALA A 24 -3.71 9.83 7.05
C ALA A 24 -2.71 9.05 6.19
N TRP A 25 -3.14 7.88 5.73
CA TRP A 25 -2.36 7.06 4.78
C TRP A 25 -2.58 7.56 3.37
N THR A 26 -1.57 8.24 2.83
CA THR A 26 -1.63 8.88 1.51
C THR A 26 -0.52 8.43 0.56
N TYR A 27 0.44 7.66 1.05
CA TYR A 27 1.59 7.22 0.26
C TYR A 27 1.42 5.78 -0.21
N MET A 28 1.61 5.56 -1.50
CA MET A 28 1.68 4.22 -2.10
C MET A 28 3.13 3.90 -2.43
N ALA A 29 3.60 2.74 -1.99
CA ALA A 29 4.95 2.23 -2.24
C ALA A 29 4.87 0.93 -3.04
N LEU A 30 5.89 0.70 -3.87
CA LEU A 30 6.07 -0.50 -4.66
C LEU A 30 7.37 -1.20 -4.28
N GLY A 31 7.44 -2.51 -4.45
CA GLY A 31 8.63 -3.29 -4.17
C GLY A 31 8.85 -4.41 -5.17
N THR A 32 10.04 -5.01 -5.10
CA THR A 32 10.58 -5.97 -6.07
C THR A 32 11.00 -7.29 -5.43
N ASP A 33 10.50 -7.61 -4.23
CA ASP A 33 10.87 -8.87 -3.58
C ASP A 33 10.48 -10.07 -4.45
N THR A 34 11.44 -10.98 -4.65
CA THR A 34 11.28 -12.18 -5.46
C THR A 34 11.39 -13.47 -4.63
N GLY A 35 11.51 -13.33 -3.32
CA GLY A 35 11.69 -14.48 -2.43
C GLY A 35 10.47 -15.40 -2.40
N PRO A 36 10.68 -16.72 -2.32
CA PRO A 36 9.58 -17.66 -2.13
C PRO A 36 8.92 -17.43 -0.78
N GLY A 37 7.61 -17.31 -0.79
CA GLY A 37 6.84 -17.09 0.43
C GLY A 37 7.18 -15.74 1.03
N ASN A 38 6.69 -14.69 0.40
CA ASN A 38 6.72 -13.40 1.03
C ASN A 38 6.07 -13.56 2.42
N ASN A 39 6.89 -13.57 3.45
CA ASN A 39 6.46 -13.79 4.83
C ASN A 39 5.85 -12.51 5.41
N ASP A 40 5.10 -11.80 4.59
CA ASP A 40 4.43 -10.63 5.07
C ASP A 40 3.30 -11.08 5.96
N ASN A 41 3.37 -10.55 7.12
CA ASN A 41 2.44 -10.85 8.18
C ASN A 41 2.05 -9.54 8.87
N ALA A 42 1.13 -9.63 9.80
CA ALA A 42 0.64 -8.46 10.52
C ALA A 42 1.75 -7.69 11.28
N THR A 43 2.91 -8.26 11.50
CA THR A 43 4.04 -7.59 12.16
C THR A 43 4.96 -6.84 11.18
N SER A 44 4.75 -6.97 9.88
CA SER A 44 5.54 -6.26 8.87
C SER A 44 5.33 -4.74 8.99
N THR A 45 6.42 -4.00 9.02
CA THR A 45 6.41 -2.54 9.13
C THR A 45 6.84 -1.84 7.86
N THR A 46 7.41 -2.57 6.91
CA THR A 46 7.91 -2.08 5.62
C THR A 46 7.64 -3.12 4.54
N LEU A 47 7.70 -2.71 3.28
CA LEU A 47 7.87 -3.65 2.17
C LEU A 47 9.23 -4.34 2.31
N LYS A 48 9.31 -5.58 1.89
CA LYS A 48 10.53 -6.38 2.02
C LYS A 48 11.66 -5.90 1.11
N ALA A 49 11.32 -5.45 -0.08
CA ALA A 49 12.26 -4.88 -1.06
C ALA A 49 11.66 -3.62 -1.71
N GLU A 50 11.38 -2.60 -0.90
CA GLU A 50 10.81 -1.36 -1.39
C GLU A 50 11.72 -0.69 -2.43
N ASN A 51 11.12 -0.26 -3.55
CA ASN A 51 11.83 0.54 -4.54
C ASN A 51 11.97 1.98 -4.07
N THR A 52 13.19 2.37 -3.72
CA THR A 52 13.56 3.72 -3.29
C THR A 52 14.22 4.54 -4.41
N THR A 53 14.47 3.93 -5.56
CA THR A 53 15.08 4.60 -6.71
C THR A 53 14.10 5.53 -7.38
N SER A 54 14.53 6.75 -7.72
CA SER A 54 13.73 7.74 -8.43
C SER A 54 13.60 7.37 -9.92
N ASN A 55 12.69 6.45 -10.21
CA ASN A 55 12.45 5.89 -11.54
C ASN A 55 10.95 5.86 -11.90
N GLY A 56 10.14 6.71 -11.26
CA GLY A 56 8.70 6.77 -11.47
C GLY A 56 7.90 5.74 -10.68
N LEU A 57 8.56 4.77 -10.04
CA LEU A 57 7.96 3.66 -9.30
C LEU A 57 8.26 3.73 -7.78
N GLN A 58 8.89 4.78 -7.31
CA GLN A 58 9.19 4.99 -5.88
C GLN A 58 7.94 5.38 -5.08
N ARG A 59 8.03 5.26 -3.76
CA ARG A 59 6.98 5.70 -2.84
C ARG A 59 6.59 7.15 -3.10
N THR A 60 5.29 7.42 -3.18
CA THR A 60 4.78 8.77 -3.42
C THR A 60 3.34 8.94 -2.94
N ALA A 61 2.97 10.16 -2.57
CA ALA A 61 1.59 10.59 -2.38
C ALA A 61 1.04 11.27 -3.64
N THR A 62 1.91 11.78 -4.52
CA THR A 62 1.50 12.50 -5.73
C THR A 62 0.71 11.58 -6.66
N GLY A 63 -0.52 12.00 -6.99
CA GLY A 63 -1.41 11.23 -7.86
C GLY A 63 -2.03 9.99 -7.20
N VAL A 64 -1.86 9.79 -5.90
CA VAL A 64 -2.63 8.80 -5.15
C VAL A 64 -4.00 9.37 -4.83
N THR A 65 -5.05 8.70 -5.26
CA THR A 65 -6.44 9.04 -4.92
C THR A 65 -6.92 8.09 -3.83
N ALA A 66 -7.20 8.64 -2.65
CA ALA A 66 -7.82 7.91 -1.55
C ALA A 66 -9.33 8.18 -1.52
N SER A 67 -10.11 7.15 -1.33
CA SER A 67 -11.57 7.22 -1.29
C SER A 67 -12.16 6.13 -0.40
N VAL A 68 -13.44 6.24 -0.10
CA VAL A 68 -14.22 5.15 0.50
C VAL A 68 -15.14 4.57 -0.56
N VAL A 69 -15.26 3.26 -0.59
CA VAL A 69 -16.12 2.53 -1.51
C VAL A 69 -16.92 1.46 -0.78
N THR A 70 -17.94 0.96 -1.42
CA THR A 70 -18.79 -0.11 -0.89
C THR A 70 -18.32 -1.46 -1.39
N THR A 71 -18.08 -2.40 -0.48
CA THR A 71 -17.86 -3.81 -0.81
C THR A 71 -19.02 -4.67 -0.30
N THR A 72 -19.37 -4.58 0.95
CA THR A 72 -20.50 -5.34 1.56
C THR A 72 -21.48 -4.39 2.23
N VAL A 73 -20.96 -3.43 3.01
CA VAL A 73 -21.75 -2.39 3.67
C VAL A 73 -21.37 -1.04 3.05
N THR A 74 -22.30 -0.12 2.95
CA THR A 74 -22.05 1.20 2.36
C THR A 74 -20.84 1.87 3.02
N ASN A 75 -19.83 2.21 2.20
CA ASN A 75 -18.60 2.89 2.61
C ASN A 75 -17.75 2.10 3.63
N ASP A 76 -17.75 0.78 3.55
CA ASP A 76 -16.99 -0.11 4.44
C ASP A 76 -15.53 -0.35 4.01
N THR A 77 -15.12 0.22 2.88
CA THR A 77 -13.82 -0.08 2.28
C THR A 77 -13.05 1.18 1.97
N ALA A 78 -11.87 1.32 2.55
CA ALA A 78 -10.89 2.31 2.13
C ALA A 78 -10.20 1.84 0.83
N GLN A 79 -10.04 2.75 -0.14
CA GLN A 79 -9.45 2.45 -1.43
C GLN A 79 -8.41 3.50 -1.79
N TRP A 80 -7.28 3.06 -2.32
CA TRP A 80 -6.25 3.92 -2.89
C TRP A 80 -5.97 3.48 -4.32
N VAL A 81 -5.96 4.44 -5.24
CA VAL A 81 -5.69 4.22 -6.66
C VAL A 81 -4.56 5.13 -7.12
N LYS A 82 -3.62 4.56 -7.86
CA LYS A 82 -2.56 5.33 -8.51
C LYS A 82 -2.10 4.67 -9.79
N THR A 83 -1.85 5.49 -10.81
CA THR A 83 -1.10 5.10 -12.01
C THR A 83 0.33 5.56 -11.89
N PHE A 84 1.27 4.63 -11.95
CA PHE A 84 2.70 4.85 -12.01
C PHE A 84 3.17 4.79 -13.46
N THR A 85 4.17 5.59 -13.80
CA THR A 85 4.87 5.52 -15.10
C THR A 85 6.33 5.21 -14.85
N SER A 86 6.82 4.11 -15.39
CA SER A 86 8.20 3.66 -15.20
C SER A 86 9.16 4.40 -16.12
N THR A 87 10.36 4.70 -15.61
CA THR A 87 11.50 5.13 -16.44
C THR A 87 12.63 4.10 -16.44
N ALA A 88 12.38 2.91 -15.89
CA ALA A 88 13.38 1.85 -15.75
C ALA A 88 12.78 0.48 -16.06
N THR A 89 13.63 -0.52 -16.20
CA THR A 89 13.23 -1.94 -16.31
C THR A 89 13.29 -2.58 -14.94
N MET A 90 12.13 -3.05 -14.44
CA MET A 90 12.04 -3.81 -13.20
C MET A 90 10.72 -4.57 -13.12
N THR A 91 10.63 -5.56 -12.24
CA THR A 91 9.38 -6.29 -12.00
C THR A 91 8.85 -5.91 -10.63
N ILE A 92 7.62 -5.37 -10.60
CA ILE A 92 6.93 -5.05 -9.35
C ILE A 92 6.20 -6.29 -8.85
N THR A 93 6.43 -6.63 -7.60
CA THR A 93 5.92 -7.85 -6.96
C THR A 93 5.11 -7.58 -5.71
N GLU A 94 5.28 -6.41 -5.09
CA GLU A 94 4.61 -6.04 -3.84
C GLU A 94 4.23 -4.55 -3.83
N ALA A 95 3.24 -4.21 -3.03
CA ALA A 95 2.81 -2.83 -2.82
C ALA A 95 2.28 -2.63 -1.40
N GLY A 96 2.36 -1.40 -0.90
CA GLY A 96 1.84 -1.06 0.42
C GLY A 96 1.40 0.39 0.52
N ILE A 97 0.59 0.67 1.55
CA ILE A 97 0.08 2.01 1.87
C ILE A 97 0.69 2.48 3.17
N PHE A 98 1.26 3.68 3.17
CA PHE A 98 2.00 4.29 4.26
C PHE A 98 1.45 5.68 4.61
N ASN A 99 1.73 6.14 5.83
CA ASN A 99 1.38 7.48 6.30
C ASN A 99 2.54 8.50 6.24
N ALA A 100 3.67 8.13 5.66
CA ALA A 100 4.83 9.00 5.52
C ALA A 100 5.59 8.72 4.20
N SER A 101 6.35 9.72 3.73
CA SER A 101 7.18 9.60 2.53
C SER A 101 8.37 8.66 2.70
N SER A 102 8.79 8.44 3.95
CA SER A 102 9.88 7.56 4.36
C SER A 102 9.60 7.07 5.78
N GLY A 103 9.95 5.84 6.10
CA GLY A 103 9.55 5.26 7.38
C GLY A 103 8.02 5.23 7.53
N GLY A 104 7.52 5.68 8.68
CA GLY A 104 6.10 5.73 8.99
C GLY A 104 5.46 4.37 9.21
N ASP A 105 4.13 4.37 9.33
CA ASP A 105 3.36 3.16 9.58
C ASP A 105 2.73 2.67 8.28
N MET A 106 2.89 1.38 8.00
CA MET A 106 2.23 0.69 6.90
C MET A 106 0.85 0.24 7.37
N LEU A 107 -0.21 0.63 6.64
CA LEU A 107 -1.57 0.17 6.93
C LEU A 107 -1.83 -1.21 6.36
N VAL A 108 -1.53 -1.37 5.09
CA VAL A 108 -1.86 -2.57 4.34
C VAL A 108 -0.72 -2.88 3.37
N TYR A 109 -0.50 -4.15 3.19
CA TYR A 109 0.51 -4.73 2.32
C TYR A 109 -0.14 -5.77 1.42
N GLY A 110 0.36 -5.92 0.19
CA GLY A 110 -0.10 -6.95 -0.72
C GLY A 110 0.95 -7.36 -1.74
N GLU A 111 0.92 -8.64 -2.10
CA GLU A 111 1.66 -9.16 -3.24
C GLU A 111 0.85 -9.03 -4.53
N LEU A 112 1.53 -8.73 -5.62
CA LEU A 112 0.92 -8.71 -6.94
C LEU A 112 0.91 -10.13 -7.54
N SER A 113 -0.27 -10.58 -7.95
CA SER A 113 -0.44 -11.84 -8.67
C SER A 113 -1.39 -11.63 -9.87
N PRO A 114 -0.86 -11.65 -11.09
CA PRO A 114 0.54 -11.82 -11.48
C PRO A 114 1.41 -10.61 -11.11
N THR A 115 2.74 -10.82 -11.11
CA THR A 115 3.71 -9.72 -10.99
C THR A 115 3.64 -8.79 -12.20
N ALA A 116 4.12 -7.56 -12.03
CA ALA A 116 4.10 -6.55 -13.09
C ALA A 116 5.52 -6.27 -13.62
N PRO A 117 5.95 -6.95 -14.69
CA PRO A 117 7.18 -6.58 -15.37
C PRO A 117 6.99 -5.23 -16.08
N MET A 118 7.92 -4.31 -15.84
CA MET A 118 7.87 -2.94 -16.34
C MET A 118 9.14 -2.63 -17.13
N VAL A 119 8.99 -1.88 -18.22
CA VAL A 119 10.10 -1.22 -18.92
C VAL A 119 9.85 0.28 -18.94
N SER A 120 10.82 1.05 -19.44
CA SER A 120 10.67 2.50 -19.56
C SER A 120 9.44 2.85 -20.40
N THR A 121 8.65 3.81 -19.92
CA THR A 121 7.38 4.30 -20.45
C THR A 121 6.15 3.44 -20.14
N ASP A 122 6.31 2.24 -19.58
CA ASP A 122 5.16 1.45 -19.13
C ASP A 122 4.41 2.13 -18.00
N THR A 123 3.11 1.89 -17.94
CA THR A 123 2.25 2.35 -16.87
C THR A 123 1.68 1.17 -16.07
N LEU A 124 1.58 1.35 -14.76
CA LEU A 124 0.96 0.40 -13.84
C LEU A 124 -0.10 1.13 -13.02
N THR A 125 -1.36 0.79 -13.21
CA THR A 125 -2.43 1.28 -12.35
C THR A 125 -2.71 0.26 -11.26
N LEU A 126 -2.48 0.65 -10.00
CA LEU A 126 -2.78 -0.15 -8.84
C LEU A 126 -3.99 0.39 -8.09
N THR A 127 -4.83 -0.54 -7.65
CA THR A 127 -5.91 -0.31 -6.69
C THR A 127 -5.67 -1.17 -5.47
N ILE A 128 -5.47 -0.55 -4.32
CA ILE A 128 -5.35 -1.24 -3.04
C ILE A 128 -6.60 -0.96 -2.22
N LYS A 129 -7.19 -2.00 -1.66
CA LYS A 129 -8.41 -1.92 -0.84
C LYS A 129 -8.18 -2.52 0.54
N CYS A 130 -8.73 -1.88 1.55
CA CYS A 130 -8.79 -2.38 2.92
C CYS A 130 -10.26 -2.32 3.38
N GLN A 131 -10.91 -3.49 3.48
CA GLN A 131 -12.28 -3.58 3.93
C GLN A 131 -12.36 -3.74 5.45
N PHE A 132 -13.20 -2.96 6.08
CA PHE A 132 -13.52 -3.05 7.51
C PHE A 132 -14.79 -3.89 7.68
N LYS A 133 -14.64 -5.08 8.26
CA LYS A 133 -15.77 -6.00 8.48
C LYS A 133 -16.04 -6.15 9.97
N ALA A 134 -17.32 -6.22 10.31
CA ALA A 134 -17.71 -6.71 11.63
C ALA A 134 -17.29 -8.19 11.77
N ALA A 135 -16.88 -8.58 12.95
CA ALA A 135 -16.66 -9.99 13.27
C ALA A 135 -17.97 -10.74 13.14
N SER A 136 -17.91 -11.89 12.53
CA SER A 136 -19.08 -12.77 12.38
C SER A 136 -19.07 -13.88 13.42
#